data_74099d611fab49cfa3665a3f45ac44ec
#
_entry.id   74099d611fab49cfa3665a3f45ac44ec
#
_cell.length_a   1.000
_cell.length_b   1.000
_cell.length_c   1.000
_cell.angle_alpha   90.00
_cell.angle_beta   90.00
_cell.angle_gamma   90.00
#
_symmetry.space_group_name_H-M   'P 1'
#
loop_
_entity.id
_entity.type
_entity.pdbx_description
1 polymer ?
#
loop_
_entity_poly.entity_id
_entity_poly.type
_entity_poly.pdbx_seq_one_letter_code
_entity_poly.pdbx_strand_id
1 'polypeptide(L)'
;MNSIRVKMAASEQKVDLGDKNPLIGLDVERLEREMVAYHQWLDERADDAYRIAELARQQGLDHKDRVEIPRASDLAGRTEKLLIEHLDGYEVADDIRALLEEHDRETTSIIIAQSVSRGFRESGYDLEKSIDVGLRVGLAVLTEAVLVAPLEGISEVRLLNNIDGSQFVSVHFAGPIRAAGGTAQALAVLIADMIRRELNIGHY
;
A
#
# COMPACT_ATOMS: atom_id res chain seq x y z
N MET A 1 -16.82 22.79 -24.77
CA MET A 1 -16.48 21.63 -23.93
C MET A 1 -15.65 22.14 -22.77
N ASN A 2 -16.25 22.29 -21.60
CA ASN A 2 -15.54 22.70 -20.40
C ASN A 2 -15.11 21.43 -19.67
N SER A 3 -13.82 21.09 -19.74
CA SER A 3 -13.25 19.99 -18.96
C SER A 3 -12.61 20.58 -17.71
N ILE A 4 -12.98 20.05 -16.55
CA ILE A 4 -12.34 20.38 -15.29
C ILE A 4 -11.26 19.33 -15.03
N ARG A 5 -10.04 19.78 -14.79
CA ARG A 5 -8.96 18.92 -14.30
C ARG A 5 -9.03 18.86 -12.78
N VAL A 6 -9.36 17.72 -12.24
CA VAL A 6 -9.25 17.46 -10.80
C VAL A 6 -7.93 16.72 -10.58
N LYS A 7 -7.00 17.36 -9.89
CA LYS A 7 -5.78 16.67 -9.40
C LYS A 7 -6.16 15.90 -8.14
N MET A 8 -6.35 14.61 -8.26
CA MET A 8 -6.39 13.71 -7.13
C MET A 8 -5.10 12.89 -7.13
N ALA A 9 -4.37 12.94 -6.03
CA ALA A 9 -3.21 12.13 -5.71
C ALA A 9 -2.54 11.44 -6.92
N ALA A 10 -1.69 12.18 -7.64
CA ALA A 10 -0.84 11.73 -8.75
C ALA A 10 -1.48 11.41 -10.12
N SER A 11 -2.79 11.47 -10.31
CA SER A 11 -3.37 11.34 -11.66
C SER A 11 -4.25 12.53 -12.01
N GLU A 12 -3.98 13.18 -13.14
CA GLU A 12 -4.91 14.17 -13.74
C GLU A 12 -6.07 13.41 -14.39
N GLN A 13 -7.18 13.26 -13.69
CA GLN A 13 -8.43 12.81 -14.32
C GLN A 13 -9.17 13.96 -14.94
N LYS A 14 -9.43 13.86 -16.25
CA LYS A 14 -10.32 14.76 -16.96
C LYS A 14 -11.76 14.29 -16.73
N VAL A 15 -12.54 15.07 -15.98
CA VAL A 15 -13.97 14.80 -15.82
C VAL A 15 -14.71 15.53 -16.93
N ASP A 16 -15.39 14.80 -17.82
CA ASP A 16 -16.30 15.36 -18.81
C ASP A 16 -17.69 15.49 -18.17
N LEU A 17 -18.12 16.71 -17.89
CA LEU A 17 -19.41 16.99 -17.26
C LEU A 17 -20.58 17.09 -18.27
N GLY A 18 -20.35 16.89 -19.56
CA GLY A 18 -21.36 16.98 -20.60
C GLY A 18 -22.05 18.36 -20.66
N ASP A 19 -23.22 18.42 -21.33
CA ASP A 19 -23.99 19.67 -21.52
C ASP A 19 -24.69 20.19 -20.25
N LYS A 20 -24.69 19.39 -19.16
CA LYS A 20 -25.25 19.78 -17.86
C LYS A 20 -24.12 19.94 -16.86
N ASN A 21 -23.32 20.99 -17.04
CA ASN A 21 -22.27 21.31 -16.06
C ASN A 21 -22.92 21.91 -14.79
N PRO A 22 -22.92 21.21 -13.65
CA PRO A 22 -23.48 21.71 -12.40
C PRO A 22 -22.68 22.89 -11.84
N LEU A 23 -21.54 23.22 -12.44
CA LEU A 23 -20.67 24.32 -12.05
C LEU A 23 -20.87 25.58 -12.92
N ILE A 24 -21.92 25.62 -13.77
CA ILE A 24 -22.26 26.82 -14.51
C ILE A 24 -22.55 27.98 -13.51
N GLY A 25 -21.79 29.06 -13.64
CA GLY A 25 -21.88 30.21 -12.74
C GLY A 25 -20.92 30.18 -11.54
N LEU A 26 -20.14 29.12 -11.36
CA LEU A 26 -19.08 29.08 -10.35
C LEU A 26 -17.74 29.56 -10.93
N ASP A 27 -17.03 30.36 -10.17
CA ASP A 27 -15.64 30.73 -10.48
C ASP A 27 -14.73 29.54 -10.17
N VAL A 28 -14.47 28.69 -11.18
CA VAL A 28 -13.69 27.49 -11.06
C VAL A 28 -12.24 27.79 -10.65
N GLU A 29 -11.64 28.85 -11.18
CA GLU A 29 -10.28 29.26 -10.82
C GLU A 29 -10.19 29.69 -9.34
N ARG A 30 -11.22 30.34 -8.84
CA ARG A 30 -11.31 30.70 -7.43
C ARG A 30 -11.44 29.48 -6.55
N LEU A 31 -12.32 28.53 -6.90
CA LEU A 31 -12.49 27.27 -6.19
C LEU A 31 -11.19 26.47 -6.16
N GLU A 32 -10.47 26.41 -7.27
CA GLU A 32 -9.19 25.71 -7.36
C GLU A 32 -8.15 26.34 -6.41
N ARG A 33 -8.05 27.69 -6.37
CA ARG A 33 -7.17 28.39 -5.43
C ARG A 33 -7.56 28.18 -3.97
N GLU A 34 -8.84 28.22 -3.66
CA GLU A 34 -9.34 27.99 -2.29
C GLU A 34 -9.09 26.54 -1.84
N MET A 35 -9.24 25.56 -2.73
CA MET A 35 -8.91 24.16 -2.45
C MET A 35 -7.41 23.96 -2.22
N VAL A 36 -6.56 24.54 -3.05
CA VAL A 36 -5.11 24.48 -2.87
C VAL A 36 -4.71 25.11 -1.53
N ALA A 37 -5.23 26.27 -1.19
CA ALA A 37 -4.96 26.93 0.07
C ALA A 37 -5.44 26.08 1.27
N TYR A 38 -6.60 25.43 1.15
CA TYR A 38 -7.12 24.54 2.17
C TYR A 38 -6.23 23.28 2.36
N HIS A 39 -5.75 22.67 1.28
CA HIS A 39 -4.82 21.54 1.36
C HIS A 39 -3.49 21.95 2.00
N GLN A 40 -2.94 23.11 1.64
CA GLN A 40 -1.74 23.63 2.28
C GLN A 40 -1.94 23.84 3.79
N TRP A 41 -3.08 24.41 4.18
CA TRP A 41 -3.42 24.58 5.58
C TRP A 41 -3.55 23.25 6.32
N LEU A 42 -4.15 22.22 5.70
CA LEU A 42 -4.22 20.86 6.27
C LEU A 42 -2.82 20.28 6.47
N ASP A 43 -1.94 20.41 5.48
CA ASP A 43 -0.57 19.92 5.56
C ASP A 43 0.20 20.59 6.70
N GLU A 44 0.08 21.94 6.85
CA GLU A 44 0.71 22.65 7.97
C GLU A 44 0.18 22.16 9.32
N ARG A 45 -1.13 21.93 9.45
CA ARG A 45 -1.71 21.40 10.71
C ARG A 45 -1.26 19.99 11.01
N ALA A 46 -1.12 19.15 9.98
CA ALA A 46 -0.57 17.82 10.14
C ALA A 46 0.91 17.87 10.58
N ASP A 47 1.73 18.73 9.97
CA ASP A 47 3.13 18.92 10.36
C ASP A 47 3.27 19.37 11.82
N ASP A 48 2.42 20.30 12.26
CA ASP A 48 2.38 20.73 13.66
C ASP A 48 2.04 19.56 14.60
N ALA A 49 1.07 18.72 14.23
CA ALA A 49 0.68 17.56 15.05
C ALA A 49 1.83 16.53 15.15
N TYR A 50 2.50 16.22 14.03
CA TYR A 50 3.67 15.33 14.04
C TYR A 50 4.80 15.88 14.88
N ARG A 51 5.09 17.18 14.78
CA ARG A 51 6.11 17.84 15.60
C ARG A 51 5.81 17.76 17.10
N ILE A 52 4.54 17.94 17.47
CA ILE A 52 4.12 17.84 18.88
C ILE A 52 4.28 16.38 19.37
N ALA A 53 3.87 15.40 18.58
CA ALA A 53 4.02 13.98 18.92
C ALA A 53 5.50 13.59 19.09
N GLU A 54 6.37 14.04 18.20
CA GLU A 54 7.80 13.81 18.29
C GLU A 54 8.42 14.44 19.56
N LEU A 55 8.07 15.68 19.87
CA LEU A 55 8.52 16.33 21.11
C LEU A 55 8.04 15.59 22.36
N ALA A 56 6.80 15.08 22.35
CA ALA A 56 6.27 14.28 23.47
C ALA A 56 7.08 12.99 23.66
N ARG A 57 7.44 12.28 22.59
CA ARG A 57 8.28 11.08 22.62
C ARG A 57 9.69 11.38 23.15
N GLN A 58 10.32 12.46 22.66
CA GLN A 58 11.64 12.88 23.15
C GLN A 58 11.66 13.18 24.64
N GLN A 59 10.52 13.59 25.21
CA GLN A 59 10.36 13.85 26.63
C GLN A 59 9.88 12.63 27.45
N GLY A 60 9.68 11.48 26.77
CA GLY A 60 9.16 10.26 27.41
C GLY A 60 7.71 10.34 27.85
N LEU A 61 6.93 11.28 27.29
CA LEU A 61 5.51 11.46 27.59
C LEU A 61 4.61 10.56 26.72
N ASP A 62 5.14 10.03 25.63
CA ASP A 62 4.46 9.06 24.76
C ASP A 62 5.28 7.76 24.74
N HIS A 63 4.62 6.66 25.10
CA HIS A 63 5.27 5.35 25.24
C HIS A 63 5.19 4.47 23.99
N LYS A 64 4.45 4.90 22.99
CA LYS A 64 4.28 4.12 21.75
C LYS A 64 4.94 4.84 20.58
N ASP A 65 5.90 4.16 19.98
CA ASP A 65 6.43 4.56 18.69
C ASP A 65 5.47 4.20 17.57
N ARG A 66 5.46 5.01 16.50
CA ARG A 66 4.81 4.71 15.23
C ARG A 66 3.30 4.46 15.29
N VAL A 67 2.59 5.27 16.08
CA VAL A 67 1.11 5.22 16.17
C VAL A 67 0.47 6.02 15.03
N GLU A 68 1.14 7.04 14.53
CA GLU A 68 0.65 7.90 13.47
C GLU A 68 0.75 7.23 12.10
N ILE A 69 -0.23 7.51 11.24
CA ILE A 69 -0.19 7.10 9.84
C ILE A 69 1.01 7.79 9.16
N PRO A 70 1.94 7.04 8.55
CA PRO A 70 3.11 7.61 7.93
C PRO A 70 2.74 8.58 6.79
N ARG A 71 3.30 9.79 6.82
CA ARG A 71 3.19 10.74 5.69
C ARG A 71 4.17 10.35 4.60
N ALA A 72 3.69 10.34 3.37
CA ALA A 72 4.50 10.12 2.18
C ALA A 72 3.95 10.94 1.02
N SER A 73 4.82 11.34 0.11
CA SER A 73 4.46 12.14 -1.07
C SER A 73 3.77 11.32 -2.15
N ASP A 74 3.99 10.01 -2.16
CA ASP A 74 3.48 9.10 -3.19
C ASP A 74 3.12 7.72 -2.61
N LEU A 75 2.54 6.86 -3.46
CA LEU A 75 2.17 5.49 -3.09
C LEU A 75 3.39 4.65 -2.68
N ALA A 76 4.51 4.81 -3.37
CA ALA A 76 5.73 4.04 -3.12
C ALA A 76 6.28 4.31 -1.71
N GLY A 77 6.49 5.59 -1.39
CA GLY A 77 6.95 6.00 -0.06
C GLY A 77 5.94 5.68 1.04
N ARG A 78 4.64 5.70 0.74
CA ARG A 78 3.61 5.29 1.70
C ARG A 78 3.67 3.79 1.98
N THR A 79 3.83 2.97 0.94
CA THR A 79 3.97 1.51 1.08
C THR A 79 5.16 1.15 1.95
N GLU A 80 6.32 1.74 1.68
CA GLU A 80 7.54 1.48 2.44
C GLU A 80 7.41 1.89 3.92
N LYS A 81 6.93 3.10 4.18
CA LYS A 81 6.72 3.58 5.55
C LYS A 81 5.67 2.79 6.32
N LEU A 82 4.59 2.37 5.64
CA LEU A 82 3.55 1.53 6.23
C LEU A 82 4.10 0.19 6.69
N LEU A 83 5.00 -0.41 5.92
CA LEU A 83 5.53 -1.75 6.13
C LEU A 83 6.92 -1.76 6.77
N ILE A 84 7.40 -0.64 7.30
CA ILE A 84 8.77 -0.48 7.80
C ILE A 84 9.18 -1.57 8.81
N GLU A 85 8.25 -2.02 9.65
CA GLU A 85 8.50 -3.10 10.63
C GLU A 85 8.57 -4.49 9.98
N HIS A 86 7.90 -4.70 8.86
CA HIS A 86 7.94 -5.94 8.12
C HIS A 86 9.16 -6.03 7.20
N LEU A 87 9.59 -4.89 6.66
CA LEU A 87 10.69 -4.79 5.68
C LEU A 87 12.08 -4.97 6.31
N ASP A 88 12.22 -4.81 7.62
CA ASP A 88 13.48 -5.03 8.35
C ASP A 88 14.69 -4.30 7.72
N GLY A 89 14.46 -3.06 7.28
CA GLY A 89 15.46 -2.22 6.62
C GLY A 89 15.59 -2.44 5.10
N TYR A 90 14.79 -3.31 4.50
CA TYR A 90 14.73 -3.48 3.05
C TYR A 90 13.97 -2.31 2.42
N GLU A 91 14.57 -1.63 1.46
CA GLU A 91 13.98 -0.49 0.76
C GLU A 91 13.22 -0.96 -0.48
N VAL A 92 11.98 -0.45 -0.68
CA VAL A 92 11.12 -0.85 -1.80
C VAL A 92 10.56 0.34 -2.59
N ALA A 93 10.70 1.55 -2.07
CA ALA A 93 10.03 2.71 -2.64
C ALA A 93 10.53 3.04 -4.05
N ASP A 94 11.82 2.98 -4.31
CA ASP A 94 12.38 3.30 -5.62
C ASP A 94 12.04 2.23 -6.66
N ASP A 95 12.03 0.96 -6.28
CA ASP A 95 11.60 -0.13 -7.16
C ASP A 95 10.11 0.01 -7.54
N ILE A 96 9.26 0.35 -6.56
CA ILE A 96 7.83 0.59 -6.83
C ILE A 96 7.65 1.78 -7.78
N ARG A 97 8.41 2.89 -7.62
CA ARG A 97 8.35 4.04 -8.53
C ARG A 97 8.72 3.65 -9.95
N ALA A 98 9.84 2.96 -10.11
CA ALA A 98 10.31 2.51 -11.42
C ALA A 98 9.27 1.59 -12.11
N LEU A 99 8.67 0.67 -11.37
CA LEU A 99 7.64 -0.21 -11.90
C LEU A 99 6.36 0.53 -12.28
N LEU A 100 5.95 1.56 -11.53
CA LEU A 100 4.76 2.36 -11.83
C LEU A 100 4.95 3.30 -13.05
N GLU A 101 6.19 3.57 -13.47
CA GLU A 101 6.46 4.27 -14.73
C GLU A 101 6.21 3.38 -15.96
N GLU A 102 6.39 2.06 -15.81
CA GLU A 102 6.30 1.10 -16.93
C GLU A 102 5.00 0.28 -16.94
N HIS A 103 4.37 0.12 -15.78
CA HIS A 103 3.23 -0.78 -15.58
C HIS A 103 2.09 -0.10 -14.84
N ASP A 104 0.89 -0.68 -15.00
CA ASP A 104 -0.23 -0.35 -14.14
C ASP A 104 -0.01 -0.83 -12.68
N ARG A 105 -0.84 -0.36 -11.78
CA ARG A 105 -0.73 -0.67 -10.35
C ARG A 105 -0.91 -2.17 -10.07
N GLU A 106 -1.81 -2.82 -10.77
CA GLU A 106 -2.11 -4.24 -10.62
C GLU A 106 -0.89 -5.09 -11.02
N THR A 107 -0.28 -4.81 -12.15
CA THR A 107 0.94 -5.47 -12.61
C THR A 107 2.12 -5.16 -11.67
N THR A 108 2.29 -3.89 -11.28
CA THR A 108 3.31 -3.48 -10.33
C THR A 108 3.19 -4.23 -9.01
N SER A 109 1.97 -4.41 -8.49
CA SER A 109 1.74 -5.11 -7.23
C SER A 109 2.24 -6.56 -7.26
N ILE A 110 2.06 -7.25 -8.39
CA ILE A 110 2.53 -8.62 -8.56
C ILE A 110 4.05 -8.68 -8.69
N ILE A 111 4.62 -7.85 -9.56
CA ILE A 111 6.08 -7.83 -9.81
C ILE A 111 6.85 -7.49 -8.54
N ILE A 112 6.45 -6.45 -7.82
CA ILE A 112 7.13 -6.05 -6.58
C ILE A 112 6.99 -7.11 -5.49
N ALA A 113 5.82 -7.77 -5.38
CA ALA A 113 5.62 -8.85 -4.42
C ALA A 113 6.58 -10.01 -4.66
N GLN A 114 6.75 -10.43 -5.92
CA GLN A 114 7.69 -11.48 -6.31
C GLN A 114 9.14 -11.06 -6.06
N SER A 115 9.52 -9.84 -6.46
CA SER A 115 10.87 -9.29 -6.28
C SER A 115 11.25 -9.23 -4.79
N VAL A 116 10.39 -8.68 -3.95
CA VAL A 116 10.62 -8.59 -2.50
C VAL A 116 10.72 -9.97 -1.87
N SER A 117 9.83 -10.89 -2.21
CA SER A 117 9.89 -12.26 -1.69
C SER A 117 11.19 -12.96 -2.03
N ARG A 118 11.67 -12.81 -3.27
CA ARG A 118 12.96 -13.32 -3.71
C ARG A 118 14.12 -12.66 -2.98
N GLY A 119 14.14 -11.33 -2.88
CA GLY A 119 15.19 -10.58 -2.20
C GLY A 119 15.31 -10.97 -0.72
N PHE A 120 14.19 -11.14 -0.02
CA PHE A 120 14.19 -11.64 1.35
C PHE A 120 14.75 -13.05 1.44
N ARG A 121 14.38 -13.94 0.51
CA ARG A 121 14.91 -15.30 0.48
C ARG A 121 16.42 -15.32 0.25
N GLU A 122 16.91 -14.51 -0.67
CA GLU A 122 18.35 -14.38 -0.98
C GLU A 122 19.13 -13.75 0.19
N SER A 123 18.48 -12.91 0.98
CA SER A 123 19.04 -12.33 2.21
C SER A 123 19.05 -13.29 3.40
N GLY A 124 18.56 -14.53 3.23
CA GLY A 124 18.65 -15.59 4.24
C GLY A 124 17.43 -15.74 5.14
N TYR A 125 16.35 -14.99 4.92
CA TYR A 125 15.09 -15.20 5.63
C TYR A 125 14.45 -16.52 5.22
N ASP A 126 13.62 -17.09 6.10
CA ASP A 126 12.86 -18.30 5.77
C ASP A 126 11.77 -18.01 4.71
N LEU A 127 11.21 -19.08 4.14
CA LEU A 127 10.22 -18.97 3.08
C LEU A 127 8.91 -18.30 3.56
N GLU A 128 8.45 -18.60 4.77
CA GLU A 128 7.21 -18.05 5.31
C GLU A 128 7.33 -16.52 5.47
N LYS A 129 8.42 -16.03 6.06
CA LYS A 129 8.70 -14.60 6.20
C LYS A 129 8.87 -13.92 4.84
N SER A 130 9.59 -14.56 3.91
CA SER A 130 9.81 -14.02 2.57
C SER A 130 8.48 -13.84 1.81
N ILE A 131 7.58 -14.82 1.89
CA ILE A 131 6.25 -14.75 1.28
C ILE A 131 5.37 -13.71 1.99
N ASP A 132 5.37 -13.69 3.33
CA ASP A 132 4.57 -12.76 4.13
C ASP A 132 4.89 -11.31 3.76
N VAL A 133 6.18 -10.94 3.73
CA VAL A 133 6.61 -9.58 3.40
C VAL A 133 6.24 -9.21 1.96
N GLY A 134 6.56 -10.06 0.99
CA GLY A 134 6.22 -9.80 -0.40
C GLY A 134 4.71 -9.67 -0.63
N LEU A 135 3.90 -10.53 0.00
CA LEU A 135 2.44 -10.46 -0.05
C LEU A 135 1.91 -9.15 0.51
N ARG A 136 2.44 -8.68 1.65
CA ARG A 136 2.04 -7.40 2.26
C ARG A 136 2.42 -6.21 1.39
N VAL A 137 3.62 -6.21 0.79
CA VAL A 137 4.05 -5.16 -0.14
C VAL A 137 3.14 -5.11 -1.37
N GLY A 138 2.89 -6.25 -2.01
CA GLY A 138 1.97 -6.32 -3.14
C GLY A 138 0.57 -5.82 -2.80
N LEU A 139 0.01 -6.24 -1.65
CA LEU A 139 -1.29 -5.77 -1.20
C LEU A 139 -1.30 -4.27 -0.89
N ALA A 140 -0.24 -3.72 -0.30
CA ALA A 140 -0.16 -2.30 -0.03
C ALA A 140 -0.17 -1.48 -1.32
N VAL A 141 0.58 -1.87 -2.34
CA VAL A 141 0.54 -1.22 -3.66
C VAL A 141 -0.85 -1.33 -4.26
N LEU A 142 -1.45 -2.52 -4.27
CA LEU A 142 -2.74 -2.79 -4.89
C LEU A 142 -3.90 -2.03 -4.23
N THR A 143 -3.85 -1.87 -2.91
CA THR A 143 -4.89 -1.20 -2.10
C THR A 143 -4.56 0.26 -1.77
N GLU A 144 -3.61 0.86 -2.48
CA GLU A 144 -3.16 2.25 -2.25
C GLU A 144 -2.66 2.50 -0.81
N ALA A 145 -2.03 1.50 -0.24
CA ALA A 145 -1.53 1.50 1.14
C ALA A 145 -2.62 1.81 2.19
N VAL A 146 -3.85 1.30 1.96
CA VAL A 146 -4.89 1.28 2.98
C VAL A 146 -4.50 0.24 4.04
N LEU A 147 -4.40 0.65 5.29
CA LEU A 147 -3.86 -0.11 6.42
C LEU A 147 -4.42 -1.53 6.57
N VAL A 148 -5.71 -1.69 6.38
CA VAL A 148 -6.46 -2.91 6.76
C VAL A 148 -5.98 -4.16 6.01
N ALA A 149 -5.76 -4.06 4.68
CA ALA A 149 -5.44 -5.23 3.89
C ALA A 149 -3.99 -5.74 4.15
N PRO A 150 -2.94 -4.90 4.03
CA PRO A 150 -1.56 -5.37 4.16
C PRO A 150 -1.13 -5.62 5.61
N LEU A 151 -1.65 -4.89 6.60
CA LEU A 151 -1.25 -5.02 8.00
C LEU A 151 -2.18 -5.90 8.81
N GLU A 152 -3.44 -5.51 8.91
CA GLU A 152 -4.40 -6.15 9.80
C GLU A 152 -5.15 -7.32 9.15
N GLY A 153 -5.13 -7.40 7.82
CA GLY A 153 -5.87 -8.39 7.04
C GLY A 153 -5.23 -9.78 7.02
N ILE A 154 -3.91 -9.86 7.19
CA ILE A 154 -3.15 -11.10 7.18
C ILE A 154 -2.63 -11.36 8.59
N SER A 155 -3.04 -12.47 9.20
CA SER A 155 -2.53 -12.86 10.51
C SER A 155 -1.18 -13.58 10.40
N GLU A 156 -1.05 -14.47 9.42
CA GLU A 156 0.19 -15.21 9.17
C GLU A 156 0.19 -15.86 7.79
N VAL A 157 1.37 -16.19 7.31
CA VAL A 157 1.61 -17.07 6.15
C VAL A 157 2.33 -18.31 6.63
N ARG A 158 1.89 -19.48 6.20
CA ARG A 158 2.52 -20.78 6.54
C ARG A 158 2.76 -21.63 5.32
N LEU A 159 3.78 -22.48 5.41
CA LEU A 159 3.99 -23.58 4.50
C LEU A 159 3.42 -24.86 5.13
N LEU A 160 2.47 -25.47 4.45
CA LEU A 160 1.85 -26.72 4.86
C LEU A 160 2.20 -27.83 3.88
N ASN A 161 2.15 -29.08 4.33
CA ASN A 161 2.48 -30.23 3.52
C ASN A 161 1.25 -30.85 2.88
N ASN A 162 1.33 -31.14 1.60
CA ASN A 162 0.39 -32.02 0.89
C ASN A 162 0.59 -33.48 1.30
N ILE A 163 -0.36 -34.33 0.93
CA ILE A 163 -0.30 -35.77 1.19
C ILE A 163 0.92 -36.42 0.50
N ASP A 164 1.33 -35.90 -0.65
CA ASP A 164 2.49 -36.37 -1.43
C ASP A 164 3.86 -35.87 -0.90
N GLY A 165 3.83 -35.07 0.18
CA GLY A 165 5.03 -34.48 0.79
C GLY A 165 5.49 -33.16 0.16
N SER A 166 4.87 -32.68 -0.91
CA SER A 166 5.11 -31.34 -1.42
C SER A 166 4.56 -30.29 -0.47
N GLN A 167 5.09 -29.06 -0.55
CA GLN A 167 4.62 -27.96 0.28
C GLN A 167 3.75 -26.97 -0.52
N PHE A 168 2.78 -26.37 0.14
CA PHE A 168 1.96 -25.28 -0.40
C PHE A 168 1.87 -24.11 0.56
N VAL A 169 1.54 -22.92 0.01
CA VAL A 169 1.38 -21.69 0.78
C VAL A 169 -0.04 -21.61 1.33
N SER A 170 -0.15 -21.39 2.64
CA SER A 170 -1.43 -21.13 3.32
C SER A 170 -1.43 -19.70 3.88
N VAL A 171 -2.36 -18.88 3.43
CA VAL A 171 -2.55 -17.50 3.89
C VAL A 171 -3.69 -17.48 4.90
N HIS A 172 -3.39 -17.05 6.11
CA HIS A 172 -4.37 -16.95 7.20
C HIS A 172 -4.87 -15.52 7.31
N PHE A 173 -6.17 -15.34 7.16
CA PHE A 173 -6.82 -14.02 7.17
C PHE A 173 -7.36 -13.65 8.55
N ALA A 174 -7.05 -12.43 8.99
CA ALA A 174 -7.63 -11.83 10.18
C ALA A 174 -9.03 -11.25 9.94
N GLY A 175 -9.72 -10.90 11.04
CA GLY A 175 -11.10 -10.40 11.01
C GLY A 175 -11.35 -9.19 10.08
N PRO A 176 -10.51 -8.15 10.10
CA PRO A 176 -10.74 -6.94 9.31
C PRO A 176 -10.88 -7.18 7.80
N ILE A 177 -10.00 -7.96 7.20
CA ILE A 177 -10.08 -8.26 5.75
C ILE A 177 -11.32 -9.12 5.42
N ARG A 178 -11.76 -9.96 6.36
CA ARG A 178 -12.94 -10.82 6.19
C ARG A 178 -14.22 -10.00 6.16
N ALA A 179 -14.26 -8.90 6.91
CA ALA A 179 -15.39 -7.98 6.95
C ALA A 179 -15.44 -7.04 5.74
N ALA A 180 -14.30 -6.78 5.09
CA ALA A 180 -14.19 -5.88 3.93
C ALA A 180 -14.69 -6.48 2.59
N GLY A 181 -15.20 -7.72 2.60
CA GLY A 181 -15.65 -8.43 1.41
C GLY A 181 -14.58 -9.33 0.77
N GLY A 182 -14.97 -10.15 -0.22
CA GLY A 182 -14.10 -11.20 -0.76
C GLY A 182 -12.98 -10.73 -1.69
N THR A 183 -13.05 -9.51 -2.23
CA THR A 183 -12.10 -9.03 -3.24
C THR A 183 -10.67 -8.96 -2.70
N ALA A 184 -10.46 -8.36 -1.53
CA ALA A 184 -9.13 -8.26 -0.94
C ALA A 184 -8.52 -9.62 -0.60
N GLN A 185 -9.36 -10.58 -0.17
CA GLN A 185 -8.92 -11.97 0.06
C GLN A 185 -8.53 -12.65 -1.25
N ALA A 186 -9.34 -12.52 -2.30
CA ALA A 186 -9.06 -13.11 -3.62
C ALA A 186 -7.76 -12.54 -4.21
N LEU A 187 -7.53 -11.24 -4.09
CA LEU A 187 -6.31 -10.58 -4.55
C LEU A 187 -5.09 -11.05 -3.73
N ALA A 188 -5.23 -11.21 -2.42
CA ALA A 188 -4.16 -11.76 -1.59
C ALA A 188 -3.78 -13.19 -2.01
N VAL A 189 -4.77 -14.02 -2.31
CA VAL A 189 -4.53 -15.40 -2.81
C VAL A 189 -3.85 -15.37 -4.18
N LEU A 190 -4.26 -14.48 -5.08
CA LEU A 190 -3.62 -14.31 -6.39
C LEU A 190 -2.15 -13.91 -6.25
N ILE A 191 -1.85 -12.90 -5.43
CA ILE A 191 -0.46 -12.46 -5.20
C ILE A 191 0.35 -13.60 -4.58
N ALA A 192 -0.19 -14.29 -3.58
CA ALA A 192 0.48 -15.44 -2.96
C ALA A 192 0.75 -16.58 -3.96
N ASP A 193 -0.18 -16.84 -4.90
CA ASP A 193 0.03 -17.82 -5.98
C ASP A 193 1.16 -17.40 -6.92
N MET A 194 1.27 -16.11 -7.24
CA MET A 194 2.36 -15.60 -8.07
C MET A 194 3.71 -15.68 -7.36
N ILE A 195 3.76 -15.36 -6.04
CA ILE A 195 4.97 -15.52 -5.23
C ILE A 195 5.40 -17.00 -5.13
N ARG A 196 4.46 -17.92 -4.85
CA ARG A 196 4.82 -19.34 -4.74
C ARG A 196 5.43 -19.90 -6.03
N ARG A 197 4.92 -19.45 -7.20
CA ARG A 197 5.47 -19.82 -8.51
C ARG A 197 6.90 -19.31 -8.67
N GLU A 198 7.15 -18.07 -8.30
CA GLU A 198 8.49 -17.46 -8.31
C GLU A 198 9.48 -18.23 -7.43
N LEU A 199 9.03 -18.68 -6.26
CA LEU A 199 9.83 -19.42 -5.29
C LEU A 199 9.83 -20.95 -5.50
N ASN A 200 9.22 -21.45 -6.58
CA ASN A 200 9.11 -22.87 -6.93
C ASN A 200 8.46 -23.72 -5.81
N ILE A 201 7.44 -23.19 -5.14
CA ILE A 201 6.66 -23.89 -4.13
C ILE A 201 5.47 -24.58 -4.80
N GLY A 202 5.12 -25.79 -4.34
CA GLY A 202 3.98 -26.55 -4.85
C GLY A 202 2.64 -25.84 -4.69
N HIS A 203 1.61 -26.35 -5.34
CA HIS A 203 0.21 -25.95 -5.14
C HIS A 203 -0.49 -26.95 -4.21
N TYR A 204 -1.59 -26.51 -3.61
CA TYR A 204 -2.51 -27.38 -2.88
C TYR A 204 -3.26 -28.31 -3.83
#